data_c340552714def9934049a240af9b655b
#
_entry.id   c340552714def9934049a240af9b655b
#
_cell.length_a   1.000
_cell.length_b   1.000
_cell.length_c   1.000
_cell.angle_alpha   90.00
_cell.angle_beta   90.00
_cell.angle_gamma   90.00
#
_symmetry.space_group_name_H-M   'P 1'
#
loop_
_entity.id
_entity.type
_entity.pdbx_description
1 polymer ?
#
loop_
_entity_poly.entity_id
_entity_poly.type
_entity_poly.pdbx_seq_one_letter_code
_entity_poly.pdbx_strand_id
1 'polypeptide(L)'
;MSALATASGSPRPSLRAPRARKARRYPLRAGAVVDVIQDGPSMAARIAWVSARLMIRPALSVGSYLPSAPWPWGVVEFAARAITPPPGTVRAGIGLVHCTAQLVRAAAVLPADGTRRVVLYLHGGAFLTCGAHSHGRLVSMLSSFADSPVLVPNYRKIPKHSISDAIDDCYDGYSWLRRKGYEPDQIVLAGDSAGGYLALALAQRLLECGERPAALVAMSPLLQLATRPKTTHPNIGSDAMFPPRAFDALHGLIARAAAHRDADGHSDALYEPLDHLQPGLPPMLIHVSGCEVLLHDARLAAQRLATVSVPVDVQVWPGQMHAFQLAAPMIPEATRSLRQIGRYIREATG
;
A
#
# COMPACT_ATOMS: atom_id res chain seq x y z
N MET A 1 0.29 -7.35 -77.76
CA MET A 1 -0.75 -8.05 -77.04
C MET A 1 -0.22 -8.19 -75.60
N SER A 2 -0.68 -7.29 -74.74
CA SER A 2 -0.21 -7.15 -73.37
C SER A 2 -1.34 -7.58 -72.41
N ALA A 3 -1.11 -8.56 -71.52
CA ALA A 3 -2.05 -8.99 -70.53
C ALA A 3 -1.75 -8.28 -69.21
N LEU A 4 -2.71 -7.48 -68.73
CA LEU A 4 -2.73 -6.84 -67.43
C LEU A 4 -3.15 -7.87 -66.38
N ALA A 5 -2.28 -8.13 -65.39
CA ALA A 5 -2.59 -8.91 -64.22
C ALA A 5 -3.23 -7.99 -63.13
N THR A 6 -4.48 -8.30 -62.79
CA THR A 6 -5.20 -7.64 -61.69
C THR A 6 -4.75 -8.22 -60.36
N ALA A 7 -4.18 -7.36 -59.48
CA ALA A 7 -3.86 -7.73 -58.10
C ALA A 7 -5.11 -7.68 -57.24
N SER A 8 -5.51 -8.81 -56.67
CA SER A 8 -6.57 -8.92 -55.70
C SER A 8 -6.08 -8.44 -54.31
N GLY A 9 -6.61 -7.31 -53.87
CA GLY A 9 -6.36 -6.78 -52.53
C GLY A 9 -7.08 -7.60 -51.46
N SER A 10 -6.32 -8.13 -50.52
CA SER A 10 -6.85 -8.74 -49.31
C SER A 10 -7.50 -7.72 -48.37
N PRO A 11 -8.65 -7.96 -47.77
CA PRO A 11 -9.27 -7.01 -46.85
C PRO A 11 -8.44 -6.87 -45.59
N ARG A 12 -8.12 -5.64 -45.20
CA ARG A 12 -7.48 -5.29 -43.94
C ARG A 12 -8.40 -5.70 -42.76
N PRO A 13 -7.87 -6.27 -41.67
CA PRO A 13 -8.69 -6.59 -40.50
C PRO A 13 -9.22 -5.29 -39.87
N SER A 14 -10.53 -5.18 -39.76
CA SER A 14 -11.21 -4.08 -39.09
C SER A 14 -10.80 -4.04 -37.62
N LEU A 15 -10.18 -2.96 -37.16
CA LEU A 15 -9.97 -2.64 -35.76
C LEU A 15 -11.35 -2.60 -35.08
N ARG A 16 -11.63 -3.62 -34.27
CA ARG A 16 -12.81 -3.62 -33.39
C ARG A 16 -12.75 -2.41 -32.48
N ALA A 17 -13.77 -1.57 -32.53
CA ALA A 17 -13.97 -0.48 -31.58
C ALA A 17 -13.89 -1.00 -30.14
N PRO A 18 -13.25 -0.26 -29.21
CA PRO A 18 -13.18 -0.67 -27.83
C PRO A 18 -14.60 -0.86 -27.28
N ARG A 19 -14.86 -2.05 -26.71
CA ARG A 19 -16.15 -2.33 -26.05
C ARG A 19 -16.35 -1.31 -24.95
N ALA A 20 -17.47 -0.59 -24.97
CA ALA A 20 -17.90 0.31 -23.90
C ALA A 20 -17.84 -0.47 -22.55
N ARG A 21 -16.94 -0.05 -21.65
CA ARG A 21 -16.80 -0.61 -20.31
C ARG A 21 -18.09 -0.42 -19.54
N LYS A 22 -18.63 -1.52 -18.99
CA LYS A 22 -19.79 -1.46 -18.08
C LYS A 22 -19.44 -0.57 -16.89
N ALA A 23 -20.34 0.37 -16.58
CA ALA A 23 -20.22 1.28 -15.45
C ALA A 23 -19.90 0.54 -14.14
N ARG A 24 -19.03 1.12 -13.34
CA ARG A 24 -18.59 0.63 -12.02
C ARG A 24 -19.80 0.17 -11.18
N ARG A 25 -19.75 -1.06 -10.68
CA ARG A 25 -20.82 -1.65 -9.87
C ARG A 25 -20.66 -1.40 -8.36
N TYR A 26 -19.56 -0.79 -7.90
CA TYR A 26 -19.43 -0.37 -6.51
C TYR A 26 -20.19 0.94 -6.34
N PRO A 27 -21.26 0.99 -5.54
CA PRO A 27 -21.91 2.25 -5.19
C PRO A 27 -20.89 3.03 -4.33
N LEU A 28 -20.06 3.85 -4.99
CA LEU A 28 -19.22 4.83 -4.30
C LEU A 28 -20.20 5.74 -3.55
N ARG A 29 -20.40 5.48 -2.26
CA ARG A 29 -21.16 6.36 -1.39
C ARG A 29 -20.45 7.70 -1.39
N ALA A 30 -21.12 8.76 -1.80
CA ALA A 30 -20.57 10.10 -1.70
C ALA A 30 -20.27 10.39 -0.22
N GLY A 31 -19.02 10.83 0.07
CA GLY A 31 -18.59 11.15 1.42
C GLY A 31 -17.78 10.03 2.11
N ALA A 32 -17.58 10.21 3.41
CA ALA A 32 -16.87 9.25 4.25
C ALA A 32 -17.86 8.30 4.94
N VAL A 33 -17.58 7.00 4.86
CA VAL A 33 -18.27 5.96 5.64
C VAL A 33 -17.27 5.36 6.62
N VAL A 34 -17.65 5.29 7.90
CA VAL A 34 -16.83 4.64 8.93
C VAL A 34 -17.67 3.53 9.55
N ASP A 35 -17.36 2.30 9.19
CA ASP A 35 -18.04 1.11 9.70
C ASP A 35 -17.17 0.41 10.75
N VAL A 36 -17.76 0.08 11.89
CA VAL A 36 -17.10 -0.75 12.91
C VAL A 36 -17.59 -2.19 12.76
N ILE A 37 -16.65 -3.09 12.55
CA ILE A 37 -16.95 -4.53 12.47
C ILE A 37 -17.50 -4.98 13.84
N GLN A 38 -18.67 -5.62 13.84
CA GLN A 38 -19.38 -5.97 15.06
C GLN A 38 -18.78 -7.22 15.75
N ASP A 39 -18.09 -8.08 14.99
CA ASP A 39 -17.49 -9.30 15.54
C ASP A 39 -16.26 -8.96 16.39
N GLY A 40 -16.19 -9.48 17.60
CA GLY A 40 -15.03 -9.36 18.46
C GLY A 40 -13.82 -10.14 17.91
N PRO A 41 -12.60 -9.91 18.47
CA PRO A 41 -11.41 -10.60 18.04
C PRO A 41 -11.44 -12.09 18.40
N SER A 42 -11.00 -12.92 17.45
CA SER A 42 -10.78 -14.36 17.67
C SER A 42 -9.70 -14.62 18.73
N MET A 43 -9.60 -15.84 19.23
CA MET A 43 -8.52 -16.24 20.14
C MET A 43 -7.14 -16.05 19.46
N ALA A 44 -7.02 -16.38 18.17
CA ALA A 44 -5.78 -16.17 17.41
C ALA A 44 -5.39 -14.69 17.35
N ALA A 45 -6.35 -13.77 17.13
CA ALA A 45 -6.10 -12.34 17.15
C ALA A 45 -5.65 -11.85 18.54
N ARG A 46 -6.26 -12.35 19.62
CA ARG A 46 -5.87 -12.02 21.00
C ARG A 46 -4.45 -12.49 21.31
N ILE A 47 -4.10 -13.72 20.92
CA ILE A 47 -2.73 -14.27 21.09
C ILE A 47 -1.73 -13.40 20.30
N ALA A 48 -2.01 -13.06 19.05
CA ALA A 48 -1.15 -12.21 18.24
C ALA A 48 -0.98 -10.81 18.85
N TRP A 49 -2.06 -10.23 19.37
CA TRP A 49 -2.02 -8.93 20.06
C TRP A 49 -1.13 -9.00 21.32
N VAL A 50 -1.30 -10.03 22.17
CA VAL A 50 -0.47 -10.23 23.38
C VAL A 50 0.99 -10.45 22.99
N SER A 51 1.26 -11.29 21.98
CA SER A 51 2.62 -11.54 21.48
C SER A 51 3.30 -10.27 20.99
N ALA A 52 2.59 -9.44 20.20
CA ALA A 52 3.10 -8.14 19.75
C ALA A 52 3.39 -7.20 20.94
N ARG A 53 2.50 -7.21 21.95
CA ARG A 53 2.64 -6.39 23.15
C ARG A 53 3.87 -6.78 24.00
N LEU A 54 4.17 -8.06 24.06
CA LEU A 54 5.27 -8.59 24.88
C LEU A 54 6.61 -8.63 24.16
N MET A 55 6.61 -8.71 22.82
CA MET A 55 7.84 -8.87 22.03
C MET A 55 8.17 -7.63 21.18
N ILE A 56 7.21 -7.15 20.40
CA ILE A 56 7.46 -6.06 19.43
C ILE A 56 7.52 -4.70 20.14
N ARG A 57 6.56 -4.43 21.02
CA ARG A 57 6.49 -3.14 21.70
C ARG A 57 7.73 -2.86 22.57
N PRO A 58 8.27 -3.79 23.39
CA PRO A 58 9.52 -3.57 24.11
C PRO A 58 10.71 -3.34 23.20
N ALA A 59 10.82 -4.10 22.10
CA ALA A 59 11.89 -3.92 21.11
C ALA A 59 11.83 -2.52 20.48
N LEU A 60 10.65 -2.05 20.05
CA LEU A 60 10.47 -0.70 19.55
C LEU A 60 10.70 0.36 20.63
N SER A 61 10.36 0.08 21.88
CA SER A 61 10.64 0.97 23.00
C SER A 61 12.15 1.18 23.17
N VAL A 62 12.92 0.09 23.26
CA VAL A 62 14.39 0.17 23.34
C VAL A 62 14.98 0.88 22.12
N GLY A 63 14.54 0.51 20.91
CA GLY A 63 14.98 1.15 19.68
C GLY A 63 14.72 2.66 19.62
N SER A 64 13.62 3.11 20.21
CA SER A 64 13.26 4.53 20.24
C SER A 64 14.15 5.40 21.15
N TYR A 65 14.89 4.80 22.08
CA TYR A 65 15.90 5.53 22.87
C TYR A 65 17.23 5.73 22.12
N LEU A 66 17.51 4.88 21.14
CA LEU A 66 18.75 4.89 20.37
C LEU A 66 18.46 4.90 18.85
N PRO A 67 17.70 5.87 18.35
CA PRO A 67 17.24 5.87 16.96
C PRO A 67 18.39 5.99 15.94
N SER A 68 19.51 6.58 16.36
CA SER A 68 20.71 6.75 15.50
C SER A 68 21.70 5.59 15.58
N ALA A 69 21.44 4.56 16.41
CA ALA A 69 22.27 3.38 16.46
C ALA A 69 22.25 2.62 15.11
N PRO A 70 23.31 1.91 14.74
CA PRO A 70 23.37 1.15 13.49
C PRO A 70 22.53 -0.12 13.59
N TRP A 71 21.20 0.07 13.71
CA TRP A 71 20.26 -1.05 13.76
C TRP A 71 20.32 -1.86 12.47
N PRO A 72 20.35 -3.19 12.56
CA PRO A 72 20.38 -4.06 11.39
C PRO A 72 18.98 -4.16 10.74
N TRP A 73 18.47 -3.06 10.22
CA TRP A 73 17.10 -2.98 9.64
C TRP A 73 16.83 -4.03 8.55
N GLY A 74 17.88 -4.47 7.85
CA GLY A 74 17.77 -5.52 6.83
C GLY A 74 17.49 -6.91 7.37
N VAL A 75 17.71 -7.18 8.67
CA VAL A 75 17.54 -8.52 9.27
C VAL A 75 16.10 -9.01 9.14
N VAL A 76 15.11 -8.13 9.30
CA VAL A 76 13.69 -8.49 9.18
C VAL A 76 13.41 -9.04 7.78
N GLU A 77 13.84 -8.35 6.75
CA GLU A 77 13.63 -8.77 5.35
C GLU A 77 14.47 -10.02 5.01
N PHE A 78 15.68 -10.13 5.58
CA PHE A 78 16.52 -11.32 5.42
C PHE A 78 15.89 -12.56 6.07
N ALA A 79 15.46 -12.45 7.33
CA ALA A 79 14.81 -13.54 8.05
C ALA A 79 13.47 -13.95 7.39
N ALA A 80 12.75 -12.99 6.82
CA ALA A 80 11.49 -13.22 6.13
C ALA A 80 11.64 -14.07 4.85
N ARG A 81 12.85 -14.24 4.31
CA ARG A 81 13.11 -15.18 3.19
C ARG A 81 12.81 -16.62 3.56
N ALA A 82 12.86 -16.97 4.84
CA ALA A 82 12.47 -18.28 5.35
C ALA A 82 10.94 -18.49 5.38
N ILE A 83 10.14 -17.42 5.28
CA ILE A 83 8.68 -17.51 5.25
C ILE A 83 8.24 -17.91 3.85
N THR A 84 7.79 -19.15 3.71
CA THR A 84 7.27 -19.65 2.44
C THR A 84 5.93 -19.02 2.11
N PRO A 85 5.74 -18.48 0.89
CA PRO A 85 4.45 -18.05 0.41
C PRO A 85 3.52 -19.27 0.16
N PRO A 86 2.23 -19.05 -0.04
CA PRO A 86 1.31 -20.12 -0.44
C PRO A 86 1.81 -20.92 -1.65
N PRO A 87 1.55 -22.23 -1.71
CA PRO A 87 1.97 -23.09 -2.82
C PRO A 87 1.55 -22.53 -4.19
N GLY A 88 2.41 -22.69 -5.19
CA GLY A 88 2.14 -22.22 -6.55
C GLY A 88 2.29 -20.71 -6.76
N THR A 89 2.76 -19.96 -5.74
CA THR A 89 3.08 -18.53 -5.89
C THR A 89 4.28 -18.38 -6.82
N VAL A 90 4.12 -17.59 -7.86
CA VAL A 90 5.20 -17.22 -8.81
C VAL A 90 5.73 -15.84 -8.42
N ARG A 91 7.07 -15.71 -8.38
CA ARG A 91 7.77 -14.45 -8.12
C ARG A 91 8.77 -14.19 -9.23
N ALA A 92 8.78 -12.97 -9.75
CA ALA A 92 9.75 -12.52 -10.74
C ALA A 92 10.42 -11.22 -10.27
N GLY A 93 11.72 -11.16 -10.33
CA GLY A 93 12.50 -9.96 -10.05
C GLY A 93 12.37 -8.97 -11.21
N ILE A 94 12.13 -7.69 -10.89
CA ILE A 94 12.01 -6.59 -11.84
C ILE A 94 13.05 -5.55 -11.48
N GLY A 95 13.87 -5.11 -12.45
CA GLY A 95 14.71 -3.92 -12.31
C GLY A 95 13.89 -2.66 -12.54
N LEU A 96 13.96 -1.72 -11.61
CA LEU A 96 13.47 -0.37 -11.74
C LEU A 96 14.65 0.60 -11.89
N VAL A 97 14.38 1.91 -11.98
CA VAL A 97 15.45 2.90 -12.23
C VAL A 97 16.45 2.95 -11.07
N HIS A 98 15.96 3.07 -9.85
CA HIS A 98 16.80 3.23 -8.66
C HIS A 98 16.69 2.09 -7.66
N CYS A 99 15.76 1.17 -7.84
CA CYS A 99 15.55 0.03 -6.95
C CYS A 99 15.18 -1.23 -7.73
N THR A 100 14.89 -2.31 -7.01
CA THR A 100 14.30 -3.52 -7.58
C THR A 100 12.85 -3.66 -7.14
N ALA A 101 12.07 -4.47 -7.85
CA ALA A 101 10.74 -4.85 -7.43
C ALA A 101 10.54 -6.37 -7.56
N GLN A 102 9.54 -6.91 -6.89
CA GLN A 102 9.06 -8.25 -7.14
C GLN A 102 7.66 -8.20 -7.73
N LEU A 103 7.47 -8.88 -8.85
CA LEU A 103 6.16 -9.18 -9.40
C LEU A 103 5.69 -10.51 -8.84
N VAL A 104 4.63 -10.47 -8.04
CA VAL A 104 4.09 -11.64 -7.33
C VAL A 104 2.73 -12.03 -7.91
N ARG A 105 2.53 -13.31 -8.12
CA ARG A 105 1.31 -13.87 -8.69
C ARG A 105 0.94 -15.16 -7.98
N ALA A 106 -0.30 -15.27 -7.51
CA ALA A 106 -0.84 -16.54 -6.98
C ALA A 106 -1.04 -17.57 -8.10
N ALA A 107 -1.13 -18.85 -7.75
CA ALA A 107 -1.14 -19.96 -8.69
C ALA A 107 -2.17 -19.85 -9.82
N ALA A 108 -3.40 -19.44 -9.51
CA ALA A 108 -4.51 -19.37 -10.47
C ALA A 108 -4.64 -18.00 -11.17
N VAL A 109 -3.78 -17.05 -10.86
CA VAL A 109 -3.85 -15.70 -11.41
C VAL A 109 -3.09 -15.62 -12.74
N LEU A 110 -3.67 -14.95 -13.73
CA LEU A 110 -3.06 -14.76 -15.05
C LEU A 110 -1.80 -13.86 -14.96
N PRO A 111 -0.87 -14.03 -15.91
CA PRO A 111 0.32 -13.18 -16.01
C PRO A 111 -0.01 -11.68 -16.12
N ALA A 112 0.97 -10.84 -15.79
CA ALA A 112 0.91 -9.38 -15.95
C ALA A 112 1.17 -9.02 -17.42
N ASP A 113 0.13 -8.96 -18.22
CA ASP A 113 0.16 -8.74 -19.68
C ASP A 113 -0.42 -7.39 -20.14
N GLY A 114 -0.78 -6.51 -19.19
CA GLY A 114 -1.38 -5.21 -19.47
C GLY A 114 -2.87 -5.24 -19.82
N THR A 115 -3.51 -6.40 -19.89
CA THR A 115 -4.90 -6.51 -20.37
C THR A 115 -5.96 -6.44 -19.28
N ARG A 116 -5.57 -6.68 -18.02
CA ARG A 116 -6.48 -6.76 -16.87
C ARG A 116 -6.02 -5.81 -15.76
N ARG A 117 -6.44 -6.06 -14.54
CA ARG A 117 -6.05 -5.30 -13.34
C ARG A 117 -4.66 -5.68 -12.84
N VAL A 118 -4.03 -4.74 -12.15
CA VAL A 118 -2.77 -4.97 -11.41
C VAL A 118 -2.78 -4.15 -10.12
N VAL A 119 -2.12 -4.66 -9.09
CA VAL A 119 -1.90 -3.94 -7.83
C VAL A 119 -0.45 -3.51 -7.74
N LEU A 120 -0.22 -2.23 -7.46
CA LEU A 120 1.07 -1.72 -6.99
C LEU A 120 1.01 -1.68 -5.47
N TYR A 121 1.76 -2.56 -4.81
CA TYR A 121 1.76 -2.72 -3.37
C TYR A 121 2.99 -2.08 -2.74
N LEU A 122 2.79 -1.10 -1.87
CA LEU A 122 3.82 -0.36 -1.16
C LEU A 122 3.86 -0.88 0.27
N HIS A 123 4.94 -1.56 0.62
CA HIS A 123 5.02 -2.25 1.91
C HIS A 123 5.22 -1.30 3.09
N GLY A 124 4.77 -1.70 4.28
CA GLY A 124 5.05 -1.02 5.53
C GLY A 124 6.48 -1.22 6.04
N GLY A 125 6.68 -0.91 7.33
CA GLY A 125 7.98 -1.03 8.00
C GLY A 125 8.60 0.31 8.37
N ALA A 126 7.77 1.32 8.62
CA ALA A 126 8.16 2.67 9.10
C ALA A 126 9.21 3.35 8.20
N PHE A 127 9.22 3.08 6.90
CA PHE A 127 10.24 3.50 5.92
C PHE A 127 11.66 3.00 6.22
N LEU A 128 11.87 2.17 7.25
CA LEU A 128 13.17 1.71 7.76
C LEU A 128 13.49 0.27 7.34
N THR A 129 12.49 -0.59 7.33
CA THR A 129 12.65 -2.04 7.23
C THR A 129 11.59 -2.68 6.35
N CYS A 130 11.58 -4.00 6.30
CA CYS A 130 10.68 -4.81 5.48
C CYS A 130 10.92 -4.70 3.98
N GLY A 131 10.14 -5.46 3.22
CA GLY A 131 10.23 -5.55 1.76
C GLY A 131 9.30 -6.63 1.22
N ALA A 132 9.56 -7.08 -0.01
CA ALA A 132 8.73 -8.04 -0.70
C ALA A 132 8.72 -9.45 -0.07
N HIS A 133 9.74 -9.82 0.74
CA HIS A 133 9.75 -11.13 1.42
C HIS A 133 8.94 -11.09 2.71
N SER A 134 9.09 -10.06 3.54
CA SER A 134 8.32 -9.89 4.77
C SER A 134 6.82 -9.77 4.52
N HIS A 135 6.43 -9.21 3.38
CA HIS A 135 5.03 -9.09 2.94
C HIS A 135 4.61 -10.21 1.96
N GLY A 136 5.50 -11.13 1.65
CA GLY A 136 5.30 -12.11 0.58
C GLY A 136 4.06 -12.97 0.72
N ARG A 137 3.70 -13.37 1.95
CA ARG A 137 2.48 -14.15 2.21
C ARG A 137 1.22 -13.30 2.02
N LEU A 138 1.20 -12.08 2.58
CA LEU A 138 0.10 -11.13 2.42
C LEU A 138 -0.14 -10.84 0.95
N VAL A 139 0.92 -10.47 0.22
CA VAL A 139 0.87 -10.10 -1.20
C VAL A 139 0.38 -11.25 -2.07
N SER A 140 0.83 -12.48 -1.80
CA SER A 140 0.36 -13.67 -2.51
C SER A 140 -1.14 -13.93 -2.26
N MET A 141 -1.60 -13.79 -1.01
CA MET A 141 -3.02 -13.94 -0.69
C MET A 141 -3.85 -12.80 -1.31
N LEU A 142 -3.33 -11.57 -1.29
CA LEU A 142 -3.97 -10.44 -1.96
C LEU A 142 -4.08 -10.67 -3.47
N SER A 143 -3.01 -11.16 -4.11
CA SER A 143 -3.02 -11.57 -5.52
C SER A 143 -4.16 -12.54 -5.81
N SER A 144 -4.29 -13.59 -4.98
CA SER A 144 -5.37 -14.59 -5.13
C SER A 144 -6.76 -13.97 -4.98
N PHE A 145 -6.99 -13.17 -3.92
CA PHE A 145 -8.31 -12.60 -3.65
C PHE A 145 -8.69 -11.47 -4.62
N ALA A 146 -7.73 -10.73 -5.12
CA ALA A 146 -7.94 -9.69 -6.12
C ALA A 146 -8.01 -10.25 -7.55
N ASP A 147 -7.63 -11.51 -7.77
CA ASP A 147 -7.41 -12.08 -9.09
C ASP A 147 -6.52 -11.15 -9.94
N SER A 148 -5.33 -10.84 -9.41
CA SER A 148 -4.46 -9.79 -9.94
C SER A 148 -2.99 -10.06 -9.62
N PRO A 149 -2.06 -9.84 -10.57
CA PRO A 149 -0.65 -9.71 -10.24
C PRO A 149 -0.44 -8.52 -9.29
N VAL A 150 0.62 -8.60 -8.48
CA VAL A 150 0.99 -7.55 -7.52
C VAL A 150 2.46 -7.20 -7.72
N LEU A 151 2.76 -5.95 -8.04
CA LEU A 151 4.12 -5.42 -8.10
C LEU A 151 4.48 -4.80 -6.75
N VAL A 152 5.61 -5.20 -6.18
CA VAL A 152 6.11 -4.74 -4.87
C VAL A 152 7.48 -4.12 -5.06
N PRO A 153 7.62 -2.79 -5.15
CA PRO A 153 8.90 -2.11 -5.15
C PRO A 153 9.64 -2.29 -3.82
N ASN A 154 10.95 -2.56 -3.88
CA ASN A 154 11.84 -2.50 -2.74
C ASN A 154 12.41 -1.09 -2.64
N TYR A 155 11.55 -0.11 -2.40
CA TYR A 155 11.90 1.30 -2.37
C TYR A 155 13.04 1.60 -1.38
N ARG A 156 13.81 2.65 -1.68
CA ARG A 156 14.91 3.14 -0.84
C ARG A 156 14.38 3.63 0.51
N LYS A 157 15.16 3.42 1.57
CA LYS A 157 14.69 3.57 2.96
C LYS A 157 15.53 4.57 3.74
N ILE A 158 14.88 5.27 4.69
CA ILE A 158 15.58 6.06 5.69
C ILE A 158 16.47 5.12 6.53
N PRO A 159 17.52 5.61 7.17
CA PRO A 159 18.00 6.99 7.18
C PRO A 159 18.90 7.36 5.99
N LYS A 160 19.21 6.42 5.10
CA LYS A 160 20.14 6.65 3.96
C LYS A 160 19.50 7.47 2.84
N HIS A 161 18.19 7.36 2.69
CA HIS A 161 17.42 7.99 1.62
C HIS A 161 16.20 8.67 2.22
N SER A 162 15.71 9.72 1.58
CA SER A 162 14.53 10.45 2.02
C SER A 162 13.22 9.72 1.70
N ILE A 163 12.10 10.17 2.26
CA ILE A 163 10.77 9.67 1.84
C ILE A 163 10.49 10.05 0.38
N SER A 164 10.98 11.21 -0.09
CA SER A 164 10.85 11.60 -1.51
C SER A 164 11.54 10.59 -2.42
N ASP A 165 12.72 10.08 -2.06
CA ASP A 165 13.37 8.99 -2.81
C ASP A 165 12.49 7.73 -2.87
N ALA A 166 11.83 7.40 -1.77
CA ALA A 166 10.90 6.27 -1.74
C ALA A 166 9.68 6.50 -2.63
N ILE A 167 9.15 7.73 -2.69
CA ILE A 167 8.04 8.11 -3.59
C ILE A 167 8.49 8.03 -5.05
N ASP A 168 9.71 8.47 -5.37
CA ASP A 168 10.29 8.32 -6.72
C ASP A 168 10.37 6.86 -7.14
N ASP A 169 10.83 5.98 -6.26
CA ASP A 169 10.90 4.53 -6.52
C ASP A 169 9.50 3.91 -6.72
N CYS A 170 8.50 4.38 -5.96
CA CYS A 170 7.11 3.98 -6.13
C CYS A 170 6.55 4.46 -7.49
N TYR A 171 6.88 5.68 -7.89
CA TYR A 171 6.54 6.23 -9.22
C TYR A 171 7.20 5.44 -10.34
N ASP A 172 8.46 5.02 -10.18
CA ASP A 172 9.13 4.13 -11.14
C ASP A 172 8.41 2.80 -11.30
N GLY A 173 7.94 2.23 -10.18
CA GLY A 173 7.11 1.02 -10.19
C GLY A 173 5.80 1.23 -10.96
N TYR A 174 5.11 2.34 -10.74
CA TYR A 174 3.91 2.72 -11.48
C TYR A 174 4.22 2.90 -12.97
N SER A 175 5.27 3.65 -13.30
CA SER A 175 5.70 3.89 -14.68
C SER A 175 6.08 2.59 -15.39
N TRP A 176 6.67 1.62 -14.68
CA TRP A 176 6.93 0.30 -15.24
C TRP A 176 5.63 -0.42 -15.63
N LEU A 177 4.58 -0.35 -14.80
CA LEU A 177 3.27 -0.91 -15.11
C LEU A 177 2.65 -0.23 -16.34
N ARG A 178 2.75 1.11 -16.44
CA ARG A 178 2.28 1.87 -17.62
C ARG A 178 3.00 1.40 -18.89
N ARG A 179 4.33 1.22 -18.84
CA ARG A 179 5.11 0.69 -19.97
C ARG A 179 4.74 -0.76 -20.33
N LYS A 180 4.17 -1.53 -19.40
CA LYS A 180 3.62 -2.87 -19.64
C LYS A 180 2.23 -2.86 -20.24
N GLY A 181 1.66 -1.68 -20.54
CA GLY A 181 0.38 -1.52 -21.19
C GLY A 181 -0.83 -1.42 -20.26
N TYR A 182 -0.60 -1.32 -18.93
CA TYR A 182 -1.71 -1.08 -17.99
C TYR A 182 -2.20 0.37 -18.08
N GLU A 183 -3.50 0.58 -18.22
CA GLU A 183 -4.10 1.90 -18.10
C GLU A 183 -4.29 2.29 -16.62
N PRO A 184 -4.33 3.60 -16.27
CA PRO A 184 -4.45 4.06 -14.89
C PRO A 184 -5.63 3.43 -14.16
N ASP A 185 -6.76 3.28 -14.81
CA ASP A 185 -8.00 2.68 -14.25
C ASP A 185 -7.94 1.15 -14.08
N GLN A 186 -6.84 0.52 -14.47
CA GLN A 186 -6.52 -0.89 -14.19
C GLN A 186 -5.56 -1.05 -13.00
N ILE A 187 -4.93 0.04 -12.54
CA ILE A 187 -3.93 0.02 -11.47
C ILE A 187 -4.58 0.43 -10.15
N VAL A 188 -4.43 -0.41 -9.12
CA VAL A 188 -4.80 -0.06 -7.74
C VAL A 188 -3.52 0.14 -6.95
N LEU A 189 -3.42 1.25 -6.23
CA LEU A 189 -2.34 1.48 -5.27
C LEU A 189 -2.78 0.91 -3.92
N ALA A 190 -1.97 0.05 -3.34
CA ALA A 190 -2.24 -0.55 -2.04
C ALA A 190 -1.02 -0.45 -1.12
N GLY A 191 -1.23 -0.35 0.19
CA GLY A 191 -0.12 -0.36 1.14
C GLY A 191 -0.58 -0.49 2.58
N ASP A 192 0.34 -0.87 3.44
CA ASP A 192 0.13 -0.95 4.87
C ASP A 192 1.05 0.02 5.62
N SER A 193 0.59 0.55 6.75
CA SER A 193 1.41 1.41 7.61
C SER A 193 2.05 2.57 6.83
N ALA A 194 3.39 2.69 6.82
CA ALA A 194 4.15 3.64 6.00
C ALA A 194 3.86 3.51 4.49
N GLY A 195 3.52 2.31 4.02
CA GLY A 195 3.11 2.09 2.63
C GLY A 195 1.78 2.76 2.28
N GLY A 196 0.89 2.96 3.26
CA GLY A 196 -0.33 3.75 3.09
C GLY A 196 -0.04 5.23 2.82
N TYR A 197 0.97 5.79 3.50
CA TYR A 197 1.49 7.12 3.22
C TYR A 197 2.01 7.24 1.79
N LEU A 198 2.89 6.29 1.39
CA LEU A 198 3.46 6.28 0.05
C LEU A 198 2.38 6.15 -1.03
N ALA A 199 1.34 5.34 -0.78
CA ALA A 199 0.23 5.17 -1.74
C ALA A 199 -0.57 6.46 -1.94
N LEU A 200 -0.85 7.21 -0.86
CA LEU A 200 -1.57 8.48 -0.96
C LEU A 200 -0.70 9.56 -1.62
N ALA A 201 0.56 9.70 -1.21
CA ALA A 201 1.50 10.65 -1.80
C ALA A 201 1.74 10.37 -3.30
N LEU A 202 1.88 9.09 -3.68
CA LEU A 202 1.98 8.70 -5.09
C LEU A 202 0.71 9.05 -5.87
N ALA A 203 -0.48 8.81 -5.29
CA ALA A 203 -1.74 9.15 -5.96
C ALA A 203 -1.88 10.67 -6.21
N GLN A 204 -1.40 11.50 -5.29
CA GLN A 204 -1.37 12.96 -5.43
C GLN A 204 -0.44 13.37 -6.58
N ARG A 205 0.78 12.85 -6.59
CA ARG A 205 1.74 13.09 -7.69
C ARG A 205 1.20 12.65 -9.05
N LEU A 206 0.53 11.49 -9.12
CA LEU A 206 -0.08 11.00 -10.36
C LEU A 206 -1.21 11.90 -10.83
N LEU A 207 -2.02 12.42 -9.90
CA LEU A 207 -3.10 13.36 -10.22
C LEU A 207 -2.55 14.65 -10.83
N GLU A 208 -1.42 15.18 -10.35
CA GLU A 208 -0.71 16.32 -10.90
C GLU A 208 -0.21 16.05 -12.33
N CYS A 209 0.13 14.79 -12.64
CA CYS A 209 0.48 14.34 -14.00
C CYS A 209 -0.75 14.00 -14.87
N GLY A 210 -1.98 14.24 -14.39
CA GLY A 210 -3.21 13.92 -15.11
C GLY A 210 -3.57 12.43 -15.10
N GLU A 211 -2.91 11.61 -14.31
CA GLU A 211 -3.19 10.18 -14.19
C GLU A 211 -3.97 9.87 -12.89
N ARG A 212 -4.97 8.99 -13.01
CA ARG A 212 -5.81 8.60 -11.87
C ARG A 212 -5.91 7.08 -11.77
N PRO A 213 -5.24 6.45 -10.80
CA PRO A 213 -5.42 5.03 -10.51
C PRO A 213 -6.87 4.66 -10.21
N ALA A 214 -7.23 3.39 -10.37
CA ALA A 214 -8.59 2.90 -10.13
C ALA A 214 -9.08 3.13 -8.71
N ALA A 215 -8.21 2.89 -7.72
CA ALA A 215 -8.51 3.02 -6.30
C ALA A 215 -7.24 3.07 -5.43
N LEU A 216 -7.42 3.48 -4.18
CA LEU A 216 -6.47 3.34 -3.09
C LEU A 216 -6.94 2.30 -2.08
N VAL A 217 -6.03 1.50 -1.55
CA VAL A 217 -6.27 0.58 -0.42
C VAL A 217 -5.20 0.80 0.63
N ALA A 218 -5.60 1.06 1.87
CA ALA A 218 -4.67 1.26 2.96
C ALA A 218 -5.02 0.38 4.17
N MET A 219 -4.02 -0.31 4.70
CA MET A 219 -4.14 -1.18 5.88
C MET A 219 -3.37 -0.56 7.04
N SER A 220 -4.05 -0.21 8.12
CA SER A 220 -3.43 0.47 9.28
C SER A 220 -2.51 1.63 8.89
N PRO A 221 -2.94 2.57 8.02
CA PRO A 221 -2.01 3.51 7.38
C PRO A 221 -1.49 4.56 8.35
N LEU A 222 -0.19 4.87 8.24
CA LEU A 222 0.40 6.09 8.73
C LEU A 222 0.14 7.18 7.66
N LEU A 223 -0.74 8.14 7.89
CA LEU A 223 -1.08 9.17 6.90
C LEU A 223 -0.66 10.58 7.32
N GLN A 224 -0.15 10.73 8.53
CA GLN A 224 0.34 11.97 9.08
C GLN A 224 1.64 11.73 9.83
N LEU A 225 2.66 12.55 9.63
CA LEU A 225 3.95 12.45 10.34
C LEU A 225 3.91 13.16 11.71
N ALA A 226 2.95 14.07 11.92
CA ALA A 226 2.77 14.74 13.21
C ALA A 226 2.62 13.72 14.36
N THR A 227 3.45 13.89 15.41
CA THR A 227 3.58 12.89 16.49
C THR A 227 2.53 13.11 17.58
N ARG A 228 2.22 14.35 17.92
CA ARG A 228 1.35 14.70 19.03
C ARG A 228 -0.02 14.01 19.00
N PRO A 229 -0.75 13.98 17.89
CA PRO A 229 -2.06 13.31 17.86
C PRO A 229 -1.99 11.81 18.19
N LYS A 230 -0.86 11.17 17.92
CA LYS A 230 -0.62 9.74 18.20
C LYS A 230 -0.19 9.50 19.65
N THR A 231 0.74 10.33 20.15
CA THR A 231 1.29 10.20 21.50
C THR A 231 0.27 10.55 22.58
N THR A 232 -0.75 11.36 22.26
CA THR A 232 -1.87 11.70 23.16
C THR A 232 -3.14 10.90 22.88
N HIS A 233 -3.14 10.00 21.88
CA HIS A 233 -4.33 9.22 21.54
C HIS A 233 -4.73 8.27 22.68
N PRO A 234 -6.02 8.09 22.98
CA PRO A 234 -6.47 7.16 24.04
C PRO A 234 -5.92 5.72 23.88
N ASN A 235 -5.72 5.28 22.64
CA ASN A 235 -5.17 3.97 22.35
C ASN A 235 -3.67 3.82 22.63
N ILE A 236 -2.92 4.90 22.93
CA ILE A 236 -1.46 4.80 23.10
C ILE A 236 -1.06 3.82 24.22
N GLY A 237 -1.87 3.74 25.26
CA GLY A 237 -1.69 2.79 26.36
C GLY A 237 -2.01 1.35 25.96
N SER A 238 -3.00 1.13 25.10
CA SER A 238 -3.50 -0.17 24.66
C SER A 238 -2.95 -0.65 23.32
N ASP A 239 -2.23 0.18 22.55
CA ASP A 239 -1.59 -0.24 21.31
C ASP A 239 -0.59 -1.38 21.57
N ALA A 240 -0.69 -2.46 20.79
CA ALA A 240 0.14 -3.63 20.97
C ALA A 240 1.59 -3.43 20.50
N MET A 241 1.84 -2.48 19.60
CA MET A 241 3.14 -2.34 18.95
C MET A 241 3.84 -1.02 19.27
N PHE A 242 3.14 0.11 19.26
CA PHE A 242 3.79 1.42 19.29
C PHE A 242 3.87 2.03 20.69
N PRO A 243 5.08 2.21 21.26
CA PRO A 243 5.28 3.08 22.41
C PRO A 243 5.29 4.56 21.97
N PRO A 244 4.95 5.52 22.86
CA PRO A 244 4.87 6.94 22.50
C PRO A 244 6.13 7.48 21.82
N ARG A 245 7.31 7.17 22.38
CA ARG A 245 8.60 7.63 21.84
C ARG A 245 8.94 7.12 20.44
N ALA A 246 8.33 6.04 19.99
CA ALA A 246 8.60 5.50 18.65
C ALA A 246 8.22 6.49 17.55
N PHE A 247 7.17 7.28 17.75
CA PHE A 247 6.75 8.31 16.78
C PHE A 247 7.72 9.48 16.71
N ASP A 248 8.21 9.96 17.87
CA ASP A 248 9.19 11.04 17.92
C ASP A 248 10.54 10.60 17.36
N ALA A 249 10.96 9.37 17.65
CA ALA A 249 12.17 8.76 17.10
C ALA A 249 12.08 8.63 15.56
N LEU A 250 10.95 8.14 15.05
CA LEU A 250 10.70 8.02 13.61
C LEU A 250 10.70 9.39 12.93
N HIS A 251 10.00 10.38 13.51
CA HIS A 251 9.97 11.75 12.98
C HIS A 251 11.38 12.34 12.90
N GLY A 252 12.21 12.18 13.96
CA GLY A 252 13.59 12.62 13.95
C GLY A 252 14.48 11.93 12.90
N LEU A 253 14.24 10.65 12.60
CA LEU A 253 14.93 9.92 11.53
C LEU A 253 14.54 10.45 10.15
N ILE A 254 13.24 10.69 9.93
CA ILE A 254 12.72 11.25 8.68
C ILE A 254 13.28 12.66 8.45
N ALA A 255 13.26 13.51 9.47
CA ALA A 255 13.80 14.88 9.37
C ALA A 255 15.29 14.88 9.00
N ARG A 256 16.09 14.00 9.61
CA ARG A 256 17.52 13.86 9.26
C ARG A 256 17.73 13.35 7.83
N ALA A 257 16.93 12.41 7.37
CA ALA A 257 17.04 11.91 6.00
C ALA A 257 16.66 12.99 4.97
N ALA A 258 15.67 13.82 5.26
CA ALA A 258 15.29 14.98 4.44
C ALA A 258 16.42 16.01 4.38
N ALA A 259 17.04 16.34 5.52
CA ALA A 259 18.14 17.30 5.59
C ALA A 259 19.38 16.86 4.78
N HIS A 260 19.67 15.56 4.67
CA HIS A 260 20.74 15.06 3.80
C HIS A 260 20.48 15.37 2.32
N ARG A 261 19.26 15.28 1.87
CA ARG A 261 18.88 15.62 0.50
C ARG A 261 19.00 17.14 0.27
N ASP A 262 18.64 17.95 1.26
CA ASP A 262 18.81 19.41 1.19
C ASP A 262 20.28 19.82 1.00
N ALA A 263 21.23 19.09 1.59
CA ALA A 263 22.67 19.32 1.40
C ALA A 263 23.13 19.09 -0.04
N ASP A 264 22.45 18.22 -0.79
CA ASP A 264 22.69 17.95 -2.22
C ASP A 264 21.95 18.95 -3.14
N GLY A 265 21.34 20.01 -2.58
CA GLY A 265 20.70 21.10 -3.31
C GLY A 265 19.20 20.87 -3.63
N HIS A 266 18.56 19.90 -2.97
CA HIS A 266 17.13 19.65 -3.10
C HIS A 266 16.44 19.92 -1.77
N SER A 267 15.47 20.84 -1.75
CA SER A 267 14.66 21.14 -0.57
C SER A 267 13.56 20.08 -0.42
N ASP A 268 13.69 19.21 0.58
CA ASP A 268 12.64 18.27 0.98
C ASP A 268 12.00 18.77 2.28
N ALA A 269 10.99 19.63 2.17
CA ALA A 269 10.09 19.86 3.29
C ALA A 269 9.39 18.53 3.65
N LEU A 270 9.18 18.30 4.95
CA LEU A 270 8.38 17.14 5.39
C LEU A 270 6.98 17.24 4.77
N TYR A 271 6.68 16.31 3.86
CA TYR A 271 5.41 16.29 3.16
C TYR A 271 4.34 15.64 4.03
N GLU A 272 3.21 16.28 4.21
CA GLU A 272 2.05 15.75 4.94
C GLU A 272 0.92 15.48 3.94
N PRO A 273 0.73 14.23 3.46
CA PRO A 273 -0.23 13.96 2.39
C PRO A 273 -1.65 14.42 2.69
N LEU A 274 -2.08 14.37 3.97
CA LEU A 274 -3.43 14.81 4.34
C LEU A 274 -3.63 16.34 4.22
N ASP A 275 -2.57 17.14 4.15
CA ASP A 275 -2.67 18.59 4.01
C ASP A 275 -2.77 19.03 2.53
N HIS A 276 -2.52 18.12 1.59
CA HIS A 276 -2.50 18.36 0.14
C HIS A 276 -3.57 17.58 -0.62
N LEU A 277 -4.70 17.29 0.03
CA LEU A 277 -5.80 16.58 -0.63
C LEU A 277 -6.50 17.46 -1.66
N GLN A 278 -6.80 16.88 -2.83
CA GLN A 278 -7.44 17.55 -3.95
C GLN A 278 -8.64 16.73 -4.46
N PRO A 279 -9.66 17.40 -5.04
CA PRO A 279 -10.69 16.71 -5.80
C PRO A 279 -10.07 15.90 -6.95
N GLY A 280 -10.66 14.75 -7.26
CA GLY A 280 -10.17 13.90 -8.34
C GLY A 280 -9.24 12.77 -7.88
N LEU A 281 -8.77 12.74 -6.65
CA LEU A 281 -8.10 11.57 -6.09
C LEU A 281 -8.95 10.30 -6.23
N PRO A 282 -8.34 9.12 -6.39
CA PRO A 282 -9.09 7.87 -6.48
C PRO A 282 -9.84 7.56 -5.18
N PRO A 283 -10.97 6.81 -5.26
CA PRO A 283 -11.68 6.37 -4.06
C PRO A 283 -10.76 5.52 -3.17
N MET A 284 -10.93 5.60 -1.86
CA MET A 284 -10.05 4.95 -0.89
C MET A 284 -10.79 3.98 0.03
N LEU A 285 -10.24 2.79 0.22
CA LEU A 285 -10.62 1.84 1.26
C LEU A 285 -9.55 1.80 2.34
N ILE A 286 -9.94 1.97 3.60
CA ILE A 286 -9.04 1.89 4.76
C ILE A 286 -9.52 0.78 5.69
N HIS A 287 -8.64 -0.17 6.02
CA HIS A 287 -8.85 -1.13 7.11
C HIS A 287 -7.89 -0.80 8.25
N VAL A 288 -8.41 -0.61 9.45
CA VAL A 288 -7.63 -0.17 10.62
C VAL A 288 -8.08 -0.90 11.88
N SER A 289 -7.16 -1.13 12.82
CA SER A 289 -7.54 -1.68 14.12
C SER A 289 -8.21 -0.62 15.01
N GLY A 290 -9.24 -1.04 15.75
CA GLY A 290 -9.85 -0.20 16.78
C GLY A 290 -8.96 0.04 18.01
N CYS A 291 -7.86 -0.71 18.15
CA CYS A 291 -6.97 -0.68 19.32
C CYS A 291 -5.61 -0.03 19.03
N GLU A 292 -5.32 0.37 17.78
CA GLU A 292 -4.07 1.04 17.43
C GLU A 292 -4.19 2.56 17.41
N VAL A 293 -3.08 3.26 17.54
CA VAL A 293 -3.05 4.74 17.52
C VAL A 293 -3.30 5.31 16.13
N LEU A 294 -2.99 4.57 15.07
CA LEU A 294 -3.21 5.00 13.68
C LEU A 294 -4.69 5.02 13.27
N LEU A 295 -5.60 4.59 14.18
CA LEU A 295 -7.03 4.89 14.07
C LEU A 295 -7.30 6.40 13.95
N HIS A 296 -6.45 7.24 14.59
CA HIS A 296 -6.49 8.69 14.42
C HIS A 296 -6.32 9.08 12.95
N ASP A 297 -5.25 8.58 12.31
CA ASP A 297 -4.91 8.92 10.92
C ASP A 297 -6.01 8.47 9.95
N ALA A 298 -6.58 7.28 10.17
CA ALA A 298 -7.68 6.75 9.35
C ALA A 298 -8.94 7.63 9.45
N ARG A 299 -9.30 8.07 10.65
CA ARG A 299 -10.46 8.95 10.87
C ARG A 299 -10.24 10.35 10.31
N LEU A 300 -9.04 10.91 10.49
CA LEU A 300 -8.66 12.20 9.94
C LEU A 300 -8.70 12.17 8.40
N ALA A 301 -8.17 11.09 7.79
CA ALA A 301 -8.25 10.89 6.35
C ALA A 301 -9.70 10.84 5.86
N ALA A 302 -10.58 10.11 6.55
CA ALA A 302 -12.00 10.04 6.22
C ALA A 302 -12.65 11.43 6.22
N GLN A 303 -12.41 12.22 7.26
CA GLN A 303 -12.93 13.58 7.37
C GLN A 303 -12.42 14.48 6.24
N ARG A 304 -11.10 14.51 6.02
CA ARG A 304 -10.47 15.40 5.04
C ARG A 304 -10.77 15.01 3.59
N LEU A 305 -10.77 13.71 3.25
CA LEU A 305 -11.14 13.24 1.91
C LEU A 305 -12.61 13.59 1.57
N ALA A 306 -13.50 13.51 2.56
CA ALA A 306 -14.90 13.93 2.38
C ALA A 306 -15.03 15.42 2.03
N THR A 307 -14.19 16.30 2.60
CA THR A 307 -14.25 17.75 2.28
C THR A 307 -13.87 18.06 0.83
N VAL A 308 -13.09 17.20 0.20
CA VAL A 308 -12.70 17.32 -1.23
C VAL A 308 -13.51 16.37 -2.12
N SER A 309 -14.65 15.85 -1.62
CA SER A 309 -15.56 14.98 -2.36
C SER A 309 -14.93 13.68 -2.88
N VAL A 310 -13.89 13.17 -2.23
CA VAL A 310 -13.27 11.87 -2.52
C VAL A 310 -13.97 10.80 -1.68
N PRO A 311 -14.55 9.75 -2.31
CA PRO A 311 -15.19 8.66 -1.57
C PRO A 311 -14.17 7.89 -0.73
N VAL A 312 -14.47 7.68 0.54
CA VAL A 312 -13.63 6.90 1.46
C VAL A 312 -14.47 5.98 2.33
N ASP A 313 -14.03 4.73 2.40
CA ASP A 313 -14.64 3.68 3.22
C ASP A 313 -13.63 3.25 4.28
N VAL A 314 -13.95 3.43 5.57
CA VAL A 314 -13.09 3.04 6.69
C VAL A 314 -13.74 1.88 7.43
N GLN A 315 -13.04 0.76 7.52
CA GLN A 315 -13.47 -0.39 8.31
C GLN A 315 -12.60 -0.53 9.55
N VAL A 316 -13.22 -0.34 10.71
CA VAL A 316 -12.55 -0.46 12.02
C VAL A 316 -12.73 -1.88 12.55
N TRP A 317 -11.61 -2.58 12.75
CA TRP A 317 -11.55 -3.97 13.21
C TRP A 317 -11.23 -4.02 14.70
N PRO A 318 -12.15 -4.45 15.57
CA PRO A 318 -11.92 -4.49 17.02
C PRO A 318 -10.83 -5.48 17.41
N GLY A 319 -10.01 -5.11 18.40
CA GLY A 319 -9.09 -6.02 19.08
C GLY A 319 -7.96 -6.59 18.22
N GLN A 320 -7.67 -6.00 17.07
CA GLN A 320 -6.57 -6.42 16.22
C GLN A 320 -5.28 -5.69 16.56
N MET A 321 -4.13 -6.27 16.24
CA MET A 321 -2.85 -5.54 16.24
C MET A 321 -2.71 -4.69 14.99
N HIS A 322 -1.73 -3.79 14.97
CA HIS A 322 -1.36 -3.01 13.80
C HIS A 322 -1.00 -3.91 12.61
N ALA A 323 -1.50 -3.56 11.42
CA ALA A 323 -1.28 -4.32 10.17
C ALA A 323 -1.57 -5.83 10.31
N PHE A 324 -2.64 -6.18 11.02
CA PHE A 324 -3.02 -7.56 11.34
C PHE A 324 -3.15 -8.46 10.09
N GLN A 325 -3.34 -7.89 8.92
CA GLN A 325 -3.40 -8.60 7.64
C GLN A 325 -2.12 -9.39 7.34
N LEU A 326 -0.96 -8.97 7.87
CA LEU A 326 0.32 -9.69 7.77
C LEU A 326 0.26 -11.08 8.41
N ALA A 327 -0.63 -11.27 9.39
CA ALA A 327 -0.79 -12.54 10.08
C ALA A 327 -1.75 -13.52 9.37
N ALA A 328 -2.22 -13.21 8.16
CA ALA A 328 -2.99 -14.16 7.36
C ALA A 328 -2.11 -15.34 6.91
N PRO A 329 -2.62 -16.59 6.89
CA PRO A 329 -3.99 -17.01 7.24
C PRO A 329 -4.20 -17.35 8.73
N MET A 330 -3.20 -17.12 9.60
CA MET A 330 -3.24 -17.55 11.01
C MET A 330 -4.35 -16.85 11.81
N ILE A 331 -4.67 -15.60 11.46
CA ILE A 331 -5.77 -14.82 12.04
C ILE A 331 -6.94 -14.83 11.05
N PRO A 332 -8.12 -15.36 11.43
CA PRO A 332 -9.29 -15.40 10.54
C PRO A 332 -9.73 -14.02 10.04
N GLU A 333 -9.66 -13.00 10.90
CA GLU A 333 -10.00 -11.61 10.58
C GLU A 333 -9.06 -11.04 9.53
N ALA A 334 -7.76 -11.39 9.57
CA ALA A 334 -6.79 -10.99 8.56
C ALA A 334 -7.17 -11.54 7.18
N THR A 335 -7.55 -12.82 7.13
CA THR A 335 -8.01 -13.45 5.89
C THR A 335 -9.32 -12.82 5.39
N ARG A 336 -10.27 -12.53 6.28
CA ARG A 336 -11.52 -11.86 5.94
C ARG A 336 -11.29 -10.45 5.41
N SER A 337 -10.40 -9.69 6.05
CA SER A 337 -9.98 -8.36 5.62
C SER A 337 -9.40 -8.40 4.20
N LEU A 338 -8.45 -9.30 3.93
CA LEU A 338 -7.83 -9.44 2.59
C LEU A 338 -8.84 -9.87 1.52
N ARG A 339 -9.85 -10.70 1.85
CA ARG A 339 -10.93 -11.05 0.91
C ARG A 339 -11.80 -9.85 0.56
N GLN A 340 -12.12 -9.01 1.54
CA GLN A 340 -12.89 -7.78 1.31
C GLN A 340 -12.09 -6.78 0.46
N ILE A 341 -10.80 -6.62 0.75
CA ILE A 341 -9.88 -5.80 -0.06
C ILE A 341 -9.81 -6.34 -1.50
N GLY A 342 -9.62 -7.66 -1.68
CA GLY A 342 -9.59 -8.27 -3.00
C GLY A 342 -10.88 -8.07 -3.79
N ARG A 343 -12.05 -8.14 -3.13
CA ARG A 343 -13.34 -7.82 -3.75
C ARG A 343 -13.40 -6.35 -4.17
N TYR A 344 -13.03 -5.42 -3.29
CA TYR A 344 -12.99 -3.99 -3.59
C TYR A 344 -12.11 -3.69 -4.81
N ILE A 345 -10.92 -4.31 -4.88
CA ILE A 345 -10.00 -4.16 -6.04
C ILE A 345 -10.68 -4.61 -7.34
N ARG A 346 -11.33 -5.79 -7.34
CA ARG A 346 -12.04 -6.29 -8.53
C ARG A 346 -13.19 -5.37 -8.95
N GLU A 347 -13.94 -4.86 -8.00
CA GLU A 347 -15.07 -3.94 -8.25
C GLU A 347 -14.60 -2.58 -8.77
N ALA A 348 -13.48 -2.08 -8.28
CA ALA A 348 -12.90 -0.80 -8.71
C ALA A 348 -12.29 -0.86 -10.13
N THR A 349 -11.87 -2.05 -10.59
CA THR A 349 -11.18 -2.22 -11.88
C THR A 349 -12.04 -2.85 -12.97
N GLY A 350 -13.22 -3.33 -12.66
CA GLY A 350 -14.20 -3.91 -13.62
C GLY A 350 -14.00 -5.39 -13.83
#